data_f688f35b69a3ec161be8cbf87617b076
#
_entry.id   f688f35b69a3ec161be8cbf87617b076
#
_cell.length_a   1.000
_cell.length_b   1.000
_cell.length_c   1.000
_cell.angle_alpha   90.00
_cell.angle_beta   90.00
_cell.angle_gamma   90.00
#
_symmetry.space_group_name_H-M   'P 1'
#
loop_
_entity.id
_entity.type
_entity.pdbx_description
1 polymer ?
#
loop_
_entity_poly.entity_id
_entity_poly.type
_entity_poly.pdbx_seq_one_letter_code
_entity_poly.pdbx_strand_id
1 'polypeptide(L)'
;MRNLAEDAPLRAQKNFRRIHAIQHLLEEQVDVLETMAPQDFNAFRSRLNPASGFQSAQFREIEFLCGARKTSYLQFLEPTSDERVRLERRLAEPTLYDALKSLLARRGYTTGSPEELIAAYKSIYEHAEERYDLYLLLEDFIEFDERFLLWRSRHVRMVERMIGMKPGTGGSLGVGYLEKTLSKKFFPELWAVRTELGNGTAY
;
A
#
# COMPACT_ATOMS: atom_id res chain seq x y z
N MET A 1 -2.21 -2.54 -13.69
CA MET A 1 -3.27 -3.52 -14.01
C MET A 1 -3.27 -3.88 -15.51
N ARG A 2 -3.47 -2.96 -16.47
CA ARG A 2 -3.51 -3.31 -17.91
C ARG A 2 -2.30 -4.14 -18.36
N ASN A 3 -1.09 -3.74 -18.01
CA ASN A 3 0.13 -4.47 -18.37
C ASN A 3 0.17 -5.91 -17.81
N LEU A 4 -0.41 -6.15 -16.63
CA LEU A 4 -0.51 -7.49 -16.06
C LEU A 4 -1.58 -8.32 -16.78
N ALA A 5 -2.68 -7.70 -17.18
CA ALA A 5 -3.72 -8.36 -18.00
C ALA A 5 -3.21 -8.73 -19.40
N GLU A 6 -2.32 -7.93 -19.98
CA GLU A 6 -1.69 -8.14 -21.29
C GLU A 6 -0.44 -9.04 -21.23
N ASP A 7 -0.15 -9.66 -20.08
CA ASP A 7 1.06 -10.46 -19.84
C ASP A 7 2.35 -9.72 -20.22
N ALA A 8 2.48 -8.49 -19.75
CA ALA A 8 3.62 -7.61 -20.00
C ALA A 8 4.30 -7.14 -18.69
N PRO A 9 4.91 -8.07 -17.91
CA PRO A 9 5.51 -7.74 -16.61
C PRO A 9 6.60 -6.68 -16.70
N LEU A 10 7.46 -6.71 -17.72
CA LEU A 10 8.49 -5.68 -17.91
C LEU A 10 7.93 -4.27 -18.16
N ARG A 11 6.73 -4.17 -18.77
CA ARG A 11 6.05 -2.86 -18.91
C ARG A 11 5.43 -2.42 -17.58
N ALA A 12 4.98 -3.37 -16.74
CA ALA A 12 4.50 -3.08 -15.40
C ALA A 12 5.62 -2.52 -14.54
N GLN A 13 6.83 -3.08 -14.58
CA GLN A 13 8.02 -2.59 -13.88
C GLN A 13 8.33 -1.12 -14.19
N LYS A 14 8.22 -0.72 -15.46
CA LYS A 14 8.40 0.70 -15.83
C LYS A 14 7.44 1.63 -15.05
N ASN A 15 6.21 1.19 -14.82
CA ASN A 15 5.25 1.94 -14.02
C ASN A 15 5.60 1.90 -12.53
N PHE A 16 6.04 0.75 -12.01
CA PHE A 16 6.47 0.62 -10.63
C PHE A 16 7.66 1.53 -10.30
N ARG A 17 8.67 1.62 -11.16
CA ARG A 17 9.78 2.58 -10.98
C ARG A 17 9.30 4.01 -10.77
N ARG A 18 8.27 4.44 -11.52
CA ARG A 18 7.67 5.75 -11.34
C ARG A 18 6.88 5.84 -10.02
N ILE A 19 6.16 4.80 -9.65
CA ILE A 19 5.41 4.73 -8.39
C ILE A 19 6.38 4.81 -7.21
N HIS A 20 7.46 4.03 -7.23
CA HIS A 20 8.50 4.03 -6.18
C HIS A 20 9.15 5.41 -6.04
N ALA A 21 9.45 6.09 -7.14
CA ALA A 21 9.97 7.46 -7.10
C ALA A 21 8.98 8.44 -6.45
N ILE A 22 7.67 8.28 -6.71
CA ILE A 22 6.62 9.10 -6.08
C ILE A 22 6.52 8.76 -4.59
N GLN A 23 6.55 7.48 -4.22
CA GLN A 23 6.52 7.06 -2.81
C GLN A 23 7.71 7.63 -2.04
N HIS A 24 8.91 7.58 -2.62
CA HIS A 24 10.11 8.17 -2.03
C HIS A 24 9.94 9.69 -1.81
N LEU A 25 9.43 10.41 -2.81
CA LEU A 25 9.12 11.83 -2.65
C LEU A 25 8.11 12.09 -1.52
N LEU A 26 7.09 11.24 -1.35
CA LEU A 26 6.12 11.36 -0.25
C LEU A 26 6.76 11.08 1.12
N GLU A 27 7.75 10.19 1.19
CA GLU A 27 8.54 9.95 2.40
C GLU A 27 9.39 11.18 2.75
N GLU A 28 10.06 11.80 1.77
CA GLU A 28 10.84 13.02 1.96
C GLU A 28 9.98 14.23 2.39
N GLN A 29 8.71 14.30 1.96
CA GLN A 29 7.80 15.36 2.42
C GLN A 29 7.60 15.36 3.94
N VAL A 30 7.73 14.21 4.59
CA VAL A 30 7.66 14.12 6.07
C VAL A 30 8.81 14.90 6.70
N ASP A 31 10.02 14.84 6.15
CA ASP A 31 11.19 15.60 6.64
C ASP A 31 10.93 17.10 6.59
N VAL A 32 10.32 17.57 5.50
CA VAL A 32 9.95 18.99 5.35
C VAL A 32 8.94 19.40 6.42
N LEU A 33 7.91 18.59 6.64
CA LEU A 33 6.89 18.86 7.66
C LEU A 33 7.47 18.86 9.07
N GLU A 34 8.44 18.01 9.36
CA GLU A 34 9.11 17.91 10.66
C GLU A 34 10.05 19.09 10.98
N THR A 35 10.34 19.98 10.02
CA THR A 35 11.06 21.23 10.27
C THR A 35 10.22 22.25 11.05
N MET A 36 8.90 22.11 11.05
CA MET A 36 7.98 22.98 11.79
C MET A 36 8.05 22.69 13.29
N ALA A 37 8.14 23.73 14.10
CA ALA A 37 8.08 23.57 15.55
C ALA A 37 6.65 23.18 16.00
N PRO A 38 6.49 22.30 17.01
CA PRO A 38 5.17 21.92 17.51
C PRO A 38 4.31 23.12 17.96
N GLN A 39 4.92 24.18 18.49
CA GLN A 39 4.23 25.40 18.89
C GLN A 39 3.61 26.10 17.69
N ASP A 40 4.36 26.23 16.59
CA ASP A 40 3.89 26.87 15.36
C ASP A 40 2.72 26.09 14.74
N PHE A 41 2.84 24.77 14.69
CA PHE A 41 1.74 23.91 14.26
C PHE A 41 0.49 24.09 15.14
N ASN A 42 0.65 24.07 16.46
CA ASN A 42 -0.48 24.20 17.39
C ASN A 42 -1.16 25.60 17.29
N ALA A 43 -0.46 26.64 16.87
CA ALA A 43 -1.02 27.99 16.71
C ALA A 43 -2.13 28.07 15.66
N PHE A 44 -2.08 27.22 14.60
CA PHE A 44 -3.12 27.19 13.57
C PHE A 44 -3.91 25.89 13.52
N ARG A 45 -3.51 24.86 14.27
CA ARG A 45 -4.10 23.51 14.24
C ARG A 45 -5.63 23.51 14.36
N SER A 46 -6.18 24.38 15.20
CA SER A 46 -7.63 24.49 15.38
C SER A 46 -8.39 24.86 14.11
N ARG A 47 -7.72 25.59 13.19
CA ARG A 47 -8.30 25.99 11.88
C ARG A 47 -8.42 24.81 10.90
N LEU A 48 -7.75 23.69 11.17
CA LEU A 48 -7.84 22.48 10.36
C LEU A 48 -9.07 21.63 10.70
N ASN A 49 -9.75 21.90 11.82
CA ASN A 49 -10.94 21.16 12.22
C ASN A 49 -12.12 21.48 11.27
N PRO A 50 -12.90 20.48 10.80
CA PRO A 50 -12.87 19.05 11.12
C PRO A 50 -12.04 18.18 10.15
N ALA A 51 -11.12 18.74 9.40
CA ALA A 51 -10.33 17.99 8.40
C ALA A 51 -9.48 16.89 9.04
N SER A 52 -9.40 15.76 8.36
CA SER A 52 -8.62 14.60 8.77
C SER A 52 -8.10 13.84 7.56
N GLY A 53 -6.87 13.32 7.65
CA GLY A 53 -6.32 12.39 6.65
C GLY A 53 -7.18 11.13 6.46
N PHE A 54 -8.01 10.79 7.45
CA PHE A 54 -9.00 9.72 7.33
C PHE A 54 -9.99 9.98 6.19
N GLN A 55 -10.28 11.24 5.87
CA GLN A 55 -11.22 11.65 4.82
C GLN A 55 -10.64 11.58 3.40
N SER A 56 -9.36 11.22 3.22
CA SER A 56 -8.75 11.14 1.89
C SER A 56 -9.34 10.01 1.05
N ALA A 57 -10.26 10.34 0.15
CA ALA A 57 -10.83 9.40 -0.80
C ALA A 57 -9.75 8.79 -1.71
N GLN A 58 -8.76 9.58 -2.15
CA GLN A 58 -7.63 9.11 -2.97
C GLN A 58 -6.81 8.01 -2.26
N PHE A 59 -6.55 8.17 -0.97
CA PHE A 59 -5.85 7.14 -0.21
C PHE A 59 -6.70 5.85 -0.12
N ARG A 60 -8.01 5.97 0.05
CA ARG A 60 -8.93 4.82 0.04
C ARG A 60 -8.98 4.14 -1.32
N GLU A 61 -8.94 4.90 -2.43
CA GLU A 61 -8.83 4.32 -3.77
C GLU A 61 -7.58 3.45 -3.92
N ILE A 62 -6.44 3.88 -3.38
CA ILE A 62 -5.21 3.09 -3.37
C ILE A 62 -5.39 1.81 -2.54
N GLU A 63 -5.93 1.92 -1.33
CA GLU A 63 -6.20 0.74 -0.47
C GLU A 63 -7.12 -0.25 -1.19
N PHE A 64 -8.21 0.21 -1.81
CA PHE A 64 -9.15 -0.65 -2.54
C PHE A 64 -8.51 -1.29 -3.77
N LEU A 65 -7.69 -0.54 -4.50
CA LEU A 65 -6.93 -1.06 -5.63
C LEU A 65 -5.97 -2.17 -5.20
N CYS A 66 -5.37 -2.07 -4.03
CA CYS A 66 -4.46 -3.07 -3.47
C CYS A 66 -5.19 -4.23 -2.75
N GLY A 67 -6.52 -4.23 -2.69
CA GLY A 67 -7.30 -5.31 -2.07
C GLY A 67 -7.76 -5.05 -0.63
N ALA A 68 -7.32 -3.98 0.01
CA ALA A 68 -7.73 -3.60 1.37
C ALA A 68 -9.09 -2.89 1.37
N ARG A 69 -10.16 -3.63 1.03
CA ARG A 69 -11.52 -3.10 0.75
C ARG A 69 -12.37 -2.92 2.00
N LYS A 70 -11.98 -2.00 2.88
CA LYS A 70 -12.77 -1.66 4.08
C LYS A 70 -13.91 -0.69 3.73
N THR A 71 -15.12 -1.22 3.47
CA THR A 71 -16.29 -0.45 3.03
C THR A 71 -16.88 0.48 4.09
N SER A 72 -16.57 0.28 5.38
CA SER A 72 -17.07 1.14 6.46
C SER A 72 -16.67 2.62 6.30
N TYR A 73 -15.69 2.93 5.44
CA TYR A 73 -15.35 4.31 5.11
C TYR A 73 -16.47 5.02 4.34
N LEU A 74 -17.21 4.31 3.49
CA LEU A 74 -18.27 4.90 2.63
C LEU A 74 -19.39 5.59 3.43
N GLN A 75 -19.60 5.16 4.69
CA GLN A 75 -20.61 5.80 5.56
C GLN A 75 -20.31 7.26 5.89
N PHE A 76 -19.07 7.71 5.72
CA PHE A 76 -18.63 9.08 5.99
C PHE A 76 -18.73 10.00 4.75
N LEU A 77 -19.12 9.45 3.62
CA LEU A 77 -19.28 10.20 2.36
C LEU A 77 -20.74 10.35 2.01
N GLU A 78 -21.10 11.54 1.52
CA GLU A 78 -22.43 11.76 0.97
C GLU A 78 -22.73 10.79 -0.19
N PRO A 79 -23.95 10.21 -0.26
CA PRO A 79 -24.27 9.16 -1.25
C PRO A 79 -24.06 9.59 -2.70
N THR A 80 -24.21 10.86 -3.01
CA THR A 80 -24.10 11.42 -4.36
C THR A 80 -22.77 12.12 -4.64
N SER A 81 -21.82 12.08 -3.69
CA SER A 81 -20.52 12.73 -3.89
C SER A 81 -19.68 11.98 -4.93
N ASP A 82 -18.90 12.72 -5.70
CA ASP A 82 -17.98 12.17 -6.70
C ASP A 82 -16.97 11.19 -6.07
N GLU A 83 -16.55 11.47 -4.84
CA GLU A 83 -15.65 10.60 -4.07
C GLU A 83 -16.28 9.24 -3.81
N ARG A 84 -17.54 9.21 -3.39
CA ARG A 84 -18.25 7.97 -3.13
C ARG A 84 -18.48 7.17 -4.41
N VAL A 85 -18.91 7.80 -5.48
CA VAL A 85 -19.09 7.17 -6.79
C VAL A 85 -17.78 6.53 -7.29
N ARG A 86 -16.66 7.25 -7.15
CA ARG A 86 -15.34 6.71 -7.52
C ARG A 86 -14.95 5.49 -6.69
N LEU A 87 -15.17 5.54 -5.38
CA LEU A 87 -14.82 4.44 -4.48
C LEU A 87 -15.69 3.21 -4.71
N GLU A 88 -17.01 3.39 -4.93
CA GLU A 88 -17.92 2.29 -5.26
C GLU A 88 -17.54 1.63 -6.59
N ARG A 89 -17.19 2.43 -7.62
CA ARG A 89 -16.64 1.91 -8.86
C ARG A 89 -15.36 1.10 -8.61
N ARG A 90 -14.44 1.61 -7.78
CA ARG A 90 -13.20 0.93 -7.45
C ARG A 90 -13.43 -0.39 -6.72
N LEU A 91 -14.49 -0.49 -5.91
CA LEU A 91 -14.90 -1.75 -5.27
C LEU A 91 -15.41 -2.80 -6.26
N ALA A 92 -16.03 -2.38 -7.35
CA ALA A 92 -16.53 -3.27 -8.39
C ALA A 92 -15.44 -3.75 -9.37
N GLU A 93 -14.30 -3.04 -9.46
CA GLU A 93 -13.19 -3.38 -10.36
C GLU A 93 -12.26 -4.44 -9.74
N PRO A 94 -11.57 -5.27 -10.56
CA PRO A 94 -10.49 -6.13 -10.06
C PRO A 94 -9.41 -5.34 -9.33
N THR A 95 -8.78 -5.96 -8.33
CA THR A 95 -7.65 -5.38 -7.61
C THR A 95 -6.33 -5.60 -8.36
N LEU A 96 -5.30 -4.89 -7.93
CA LEU A 96 -3.93 -5.14 -8.37
C LEU A 96 -3.47 -6.55 -7.96
N TYR A 97 -3.93 -7.01 -6.80
CA TYR A 97 -3.71 -8.37 -6.31
C TYR A 97 -4.38 -9.43 -7.21
N ASP A 98 -5.64 -9.21 -7.62
CA ASP A 98 -6.33 -10.09 -8.57
C ASP A 98 -5.64 -10.12 -9.95
N ALA A 99 -5.12 -8.98 -10.40
CA ALA A 99 -4.39 -8.90 -11.65
C ALA A 99 -3.06 -9.68 -11.60
N LEU A 100 -2.35 -9.65 -10.46
CA LEU A 100 -1.14 -10.46 -10.23
C LEU A 100 -1.49 -11.95 -10.25
N LYS A 101 -2.49 -12.38 -9.48
CA LYS A 101 -2.95 -13.79 -9.46
C LYS A 101 -3.33 -14.28 -10.85
N SER A 102 -4.08 -13.48 -11.60
CA SER A 102 -4.48 -13.81 -12.96
C SER A 102 -3.29 -13.93 -13.92
N LEU A 103 -2.27 -13.09 -13.77
CA LEU A 103 -1.02 -13.21 -14.54
C LEU A 103 -0.32 -14.54 -14.23
N LEU A 104 -0.15 -14.87 -12.95
CA LEU A 104 0.50 -16.09 -12.52
C LEU A 104 -0.25 -17.33 -12.98
N ALA A 105 -1.59 -17.32 -12.91
CA ALA A 105 -2.42 -18.41 -13.41
C ALA A 105 -2.22 -18.65 -14.91
N ARG A 106 -2.14 -17.59 -15.72
CA ARG A 106 -1.82 -17.71 -17.16
C ARG A 106 -0.42 -18.27 -17.43
N ARG A 107 0.51 -18.06 -16.50
CA ARG A 107 1.88 -18.59 -16.56
C ARG A 107 2.01 -20.00 -15.96
N GLY A 108 0.87 -20.65 -15.62
CA GLY A 108 0.79 -22.03 -15.18
C GLY A 108 0.92 -22.26 -13.67
N TYR A 109 0.86 -21.18 -12.86
CA TYR A 109 0.87 -21.31 -11.40
C TYR A 109 -0.54 -21.44 -10.83
N THR A 110 -0.70 -22.23 -9.76
CA THR A 110 -1.93 -22.25 -8.95
C THR A 110 -1.97 -21.04 -8.02
N THR A 111 -3.15 -20.42 -7.89
CA THR A 111 -3.31 -19.13 -7.17
C THR A 111 -4.61 -19.04 -6.38
N GLY A 112 -5.25 -20.19 -6.11
CA GLY A 112 -6.60 -20.27 -5.51
C GLY A 112 -6.59 -20.08 -3.98
N SER A 113 -5.47 -20.42 -3.31
CA SER A 113 -5.32 -20.25 -1.88
C SER A 113 -4.05 -19.45 -1.53
N PRO A 114 -3.91 -18.94 -0.28
CA PRO A 114 -2.68 -18.32 0.19
C PRO A 114 -1.47 -19.25 0.09
N GLU A 115 -1.64 -20.54 0.42
CA GLU A 115 -0.59 -21.55 0.38
C GLU A 115 -0.11 -21.80 -1.05
N GLU A 116 -1.03 -21.89 -2.00
CA GLU A 116 -0.72 -22.00 -3.43
C GLU A 116 0.04 -20.79 -3.95
N LEU A 117 -0.34 -19.58 -3.52
CA LEU A 117 0.37 -18.35 -3.86
C LEU A 117 1.79 -18.34 -3.29
N ILE A 118 1.97 -18.73 -2.04
CA ILE A 118 3.30 -18.83 -1.41
C ILE A 118 4.15 -19.83 -2.20
N ALA A 119 3.60 -21.00 -2.56
CA ALA A 119 4.30 -21.98 -3.37
C ALA A 119 4.67 -21.46 -4.76
N ALA A 120 3.78 -20.71 -5.41
CA ALA A 120 4.04 -20.07 -6.70
C ALA A 120 5.16 -19.03 -6.59
N TYR A 121 5.12 -18.15 -5.59
CA TYR A 121 6.16 -17.16 -5.35
C TYR A 121 7.50 -17.85 -5.05
N LYS A 122 7.51 -18.86 -4.17
CA LYS A 122 8.71 -19.64 -3.85
C LYS A 122 9.35 -20.19 -5.11
N SER A 123 8.57 -20.85 -5.97
CA SER A 123 9.07 -21.40 -7.24
C SER A 123 9.67 -20.31 -8.14
N ILE A 124 9.10 -19.10 -8.19
CA ILE A 124 9.63 -17.98 -8.99
C ILE A 124 10.98 -17.50 -8.41
N TYR A 125 11.10 -17.40 -7.08
CA TYR A 125 12.34 -17.00 -6.43
C TYR A 125 13.45 -18.03 -6.58
N GLU A 126 13.14 -19.32 -6.44
CA GLU A 126 14.10 -20.43 -6.58
C GLU A 126 14.59 -20.61 -8.04
N HIS A 127 13.82 -20.14 -9.03
CA HIS A 127 14.16 -20.19 -10.45
C HIS A 127 14.21 -18.77 -11.06
N ALA A 128 14.79 -17.83 -10.32
CA ALA A 128 14.77 -16.40 -10.69
C ALA A 128 15.41 -16.11 -12.05
N GLU A 129 16.46 -16.85 -12.44
CA GLU A 129 17.10 -16.67 -13.75
C GLU A 129 16.14 -17.00 -14.92
N GLU A 130 15.41 -18.12 -14.79
CA GLU A 130 14.47 -18.58 -15.82
C GLU A 130 13.17 -17.75 -15.84
N ARG A 131 12.79 -17.17 -14.69
CA ARG A 131 11.56 -16.42 -14.46
C ARG A 131 11.84 -14.97 -14.11
N TYR A 132 12.90 -14.41 -14.68
CA TYR A 132 13.43 -13.11 -14.28
C TYR A 132 12.41 -11.97 -14.37
N ASP A 133 11.52 -11.99 -15.36
CA ASP A 133 10.45 -11.01 -15.53
C ASP A 133 9.42 -11.06 -14.40
N LEU A 134 9.06 -12.26 -13.92
CA LEU A 134 8.16 -12.45 -12.78
C LEU A 134 8.87 -12.15 -11.46
N TYR A 135 10.12 -12.61 -11.31
CA TYR A 135 10.93 -12.30 -10.14
C TYR A 135 11.03 -10.78 -9.90
N LEU A 136 11.42 -10.01 -10.91
CA LEU A 136 11.50 -8.55 -10.81
C LEU A 136 10.12 -7.92 -10.52
N LEU A 137 9.05 -8.47 -11.08
CA LEU A 137 7.70 -7.99 -10.80
C LEU A 137 7.31 -8.21 -9.33
N LEU A 138 7.62 -9.38 -8.76
CA LEU A 138 7.36 -9.66 -7.34
C LEU A 138 8.18 -8.74 -6.42
N GLU A 139 9.44 -8.44 -6.79
CA GLU A 139 10.26 -7.46 -6.07
C GLU A 139 9.63 -6.05 -6.14
N ASP A 140 9.11 -5.63 -7.28
CA ASP A 140 8.38 -4.36 -7.39
C ASP A 140 7.13 -4.30 -6.49
N PHE A 141 6.41 -5.40 -6.34
CA PHE A 141 5.24 -5.48 -5.45
C PHE A 141 5.64 -5.39 -3.98
N ILE A 142 6.71 -6.06 -3.57
CA ILE A 142 7.19 -6.01 -2.18
C ILE A 142 7.76 -4.63 -1.84
N GLU A 143 8.53 -4.03 -2.75
CA GLU A 143 9.04 -2.67 -2.62
C GLU A 143 7.89 -1.66 -2.45
N PHE A 144 6.83 -1.79 -3.26
CA PHE A 144 5.64 -0.95 -3.15
C PHE A 144 5.00 -1.05 -1.77
N ASP A 145 4.84 -2.26 -1.25
CA ASP A 145 4.20 -2.49 0.06
C ASP A 145 5.09 -2.01 1.21
N GLU A 146 6.40 -2.28 1.13
CA GLU A 146 7.39 -1.81 2.11
C GLU A 146 7.40 -0.28 2.23
N ARG A 147 7.42 0.44 1.10
CA ARG A 147 7.38 1.91 1.11
C ARG A 147 6.12 2.45 1.75
N PHE A 148 4.97 1.79 1.56
CA PHE A 148 3.76 2.16 2.29
C PHE A 148 3.88 1.94 3.80
N LEU A 149 4.52 0.86 4.25
CA LEU A 149 4.78 0.60 5.66
C LEU A 149 5.74 1.65 6.25
N LEU A 150 6.80 2.00 5.54
CA LEU A 150 7.77 3.03 5.92
C LEU A 150 7.08 4.40 6.02
N TRP A 151 6.32 4.80 5.00
CA TRP A 151 5.57 6.05 5.02
C TRP A 151 4.59 6.12 6.19
N ARG A 152 3.82 5.04 6.46
CA ARG A 152 2.93 4.96 7.63
C ARG A 152 3.70 5.12 8.94
N SER A 153 4.82 4.44 9.07
CA SER A 153 5.68 4.50 10.27
C SER A 153 6.18 5.92 10.50
N ARG A 154 6.72 6.56 9.47
CA ARG A 154 7.19 7.95 9.53
C ARG A 154 6.04 8.91 9.86
N HIS A 155 4.90 8.75 9.23
CA HIS A 155 3.71 9.57 9.49
C HIS A 155 3.26 9.46 10.96
N VAL A 156 3.23 8.25 11.53
CA VAL A 156 2.91 8.06 12.96
C VAL A 156 3.88 8.82 13.84
N ARG A 157 5.20 8.70 13.60
CA ARG A 157 6.23 9.39 14.39
C ARG A 157 6.16 10.90 14.23
N MET A 158 5.94 11.40 13.03
CA MET A 158 5.72 12.82 12.79
C MET A 158 4.50 13.34 13.59
N VAL A 159 3.37 12.63 13.57
CA VAL A 159 2.17 13.03 14.32
C VAL A 159 2.45 13.02 15.83
N GLU A 160 3.10 11.99 16.35
CA GLU A 160 3.51 11.90 17.76
C GLU A 160 4.41 13.08 18.16
N ARG A 161 5.42 13.38 17.33
CA ARG A 161 6.34 14.51 17.53
C ARG A 161 5.63 15.86 17.54
N MET A 162 4.62 16.04 16.66
CA MET A 162 3.94 17.34 16.49
C MET A 162 2.84 17.60 17.52
N ILE A 163 2.06 16.59 17.88
CA ILE A 163 0.88 16.75 18.75
C ILE A 163 0.87 15.83 19.97
N GLY A 164 1.84 14.92 20.12
CA GLY A 164 1.83 13.91 21.17
C GLY A 164 0.58 13.03 21.08
N MET A 165 0.03 12.67 22.21
CA MET A 165 -1.17 11.82 22.31
C MET A 165 -2.50 12.59 22.20
N LYS A 166 -2.48 13.85 21.72
CA LYS A 166 -3.71 14.62 21.53
C LYS A 166 -4.60 13.99 20.46
N PRO A 167 -5.95 14.08 20.58
CA PRO A 167 -6.87 13.63 19.54
C PRO A 167 -6.62 14.32 18.21
N GLY A 168 -6.86 13.62 17.10
CA GLY A 168 -6.83 14.20 15.77
C GLY A 168 -7.91 15.27 15.56
N THR A 169 -7.70 16.22 14.64
CA THR A 169 -8.66 17.29 14.32
C THR A 169 -9.98 16.76 13.75
N GLY A 170 -10.00 15.57 13.17
CA GLY A 170 -11.22 14.90 12.69
C GLY A 170 -11.86 13.94 13.69
N GLY A 171 -11.56 14.07 15.01
CA GLY A 171 -12.16 13.24 16.05
C GLY A 171 -11.59 11.82 16.19
N SER A 172 -10.52 11.48 15.48
CA SER A 172 -9.84 10.19 15.63
C SER A 172 -9.00 10.16 16.92
N LEU A 173 -8.64 8.92 17.38
CA LEU A 173 -7.75 8.72 18.53
C LEU A 173 -6.29 9.14 18.27
N GLY A 174 -6.01 9.92 17.22
CA GLY A 174 -4.66 10.39 16.89
C GLY A 174 -3.68 9.24 16.66
N VAL A 175 -2.51 9.27 17.34
CA VAL A 175 -1.44 8.28 17.22
C VAL A 175 -1.94 6.85 17.39
N GLY A 176 -2.73 6.56 18.43
CA GLY A 176 -3.24 5.21 18.71
C GLY A 176 -4.13 4.61 17.61
N TYR A 177 -4.78 5.44 16.79
CA TYR A 177 -5.47 4.97 15.59
C TYR A 177 -4.48 4.62 14.47
N LEU A 178 -3.49 5.45 14.26
CA LEU A 178 -2.49 5.29 13.20
C LEU A 178 -1.61 4.07 13.42
N GLU A 179 -1.21 3.79 14.67
CA GLU A 179 -0.42 2.62 15.05
C GLU A 179 -1.06 1.29 14.60
N LYS A 180 -2.39 1.20 14.65
CA LYS A 180 -3.14 0.02 14.16
C LYS A 180 -2.98 -0.21 12.66
N THR A 181 -2.44 0.74 11.92
CA THR A 181 -2.22 0.62 10.49
C THR A 181 -0.81 0.13 10.13
N LEU A 182 0.13 0.11 11.08
CA LEU A 182 1.53 -0.19 10.85
C LEU A 182 1.78 -1.64 10.40
N SER A 183 0.93 -2.57 10.83
CA SER A 183 1.05 -3.99 10.45
C SER A 183 0.30 -4.37 9.18
N LYS A 184 -0.40 -3.43 8.55
CA LYS A 184 -1.23 -3.72 7.37
C LYS A 184 -0.39 -3.83 6.11
N LYS A 185 -0.23 -5.05 5.63
CA LYS A 185 0.38 -5.38 4.36
C LYS A 185 -0.68 -5.51 3.27
N PHE A 186 -0.36 -5.09 2.05
CA PHE A 186 -1.24 -5.27 0.89
C PHE A 186 -1.07 -6.66 0.26
N PHE A 187 0.14 -7.21 0.32
CA PHE A 187 0.50 -8.49 -0.30
C PHE A 187 1.16 -9.43 0.71
N PRO A 188 0.41 -9.91 1.74
CA PRO A 188 0.99 -10.63 2.87
C PRO A 188 1.71 -11.91 2.49
N GLU A 189 1.30 -12.61 1.43
CA GLU A 189 1.93 -13.85 0.96
C GLU A 189 3.34 -13.59 0.39
N LEU A 190 3.59 -12.41 -0.20
CA LEU A 190 4.94 -12.01 -0.64
C LEU A 190 5.90 -11.79 0.55
N TRP A 191 5.38 -11.41 1.69
CA TRP A 191 6.16 -11.33 2.92
C TRP A 191 6.36 -12.73 3.54
N ALA A 192 5.33 -13.56 3.52
CA ALA A 192 5.38 -14.91 4.08
C ALA A 192 6.37 -15.80 3.35
N VAL A 193 6.45 -15.73 2.02
CA VAL A 193 7.37 -16.54 1.23
C VAL A 193 8.84 -16.36 1.63
N ARG A 194 9.24 -15.20 2.16
CA ARG A 194 10.62 -14.97 2.62
C ARG A 194 11.07 -15.98 3.68
N THR A 195 10.15 -16.43 4.51
CA THR A 195 10.43 -17.48 5.53
C THR A 195 10.55 -18.87 4.90
N GLU A 196 9.88 -19.08 3.76
CA GLU A 196 9.86 -20.37 3.06
C GLU A 196 11.03 -20.54 2.08
N LEU A 197 11.72 -19.45 1.74
CA LEU A 197 12.93 -19.53 0.91
C LEU A 197 14.02 -20.25 1.70
N GLY A 198 14.45 -21.43 1.21
CA GLY A 198 15.51 -22.20 1.82
C GLY A 198 16.85 -21.45 1.82
N ASN A 199 17.80 -21.91 2.62
CA ASN A 199 19.19 -21.48 2.52
C ASN A 199 19.76 -22.02 1.19
N GLY A 200 19.38 -21.34 0.09
CA GLY A 200 19.95 -21.62 -1.21
C GLY A 200 21.46 -21.59 -1.12
N THR A 201 22.14 -22.51 -1.80
CA THR A 201 23.58 -22.39 -2.03
C THR A 201 23.84 -20.95 -2.49
N ALA A 202 24.58 -20.21 -1.65
CA ALA A 202 25.02 -18.88 -2.02
C ALA A 202 25.72 -18.97 -3.39
N TYR A 203 25.37 -18.07 -4.28
CA TYR A 203 26.03 -17.93 -5.58
C TYR A 203 27.52 -17.73 -5.42
#